data_7a8ac6f7413b133348ca920b965b3c88
#
_entry.id   7a8ac6f7413b133348ca920b965b3c88
#
_cell.length_a   1.000
_cell.length_b   1.000
_cell.length_c   1.000
_cell.angle_alpha   90.00
_cell.angle_beta   90.00
_cell.angle_gamma   90.00
#
_symmetry.space_group_name_H-M   'P 1'
#
loop_
_entity.id
_entity.type
_entity.pdbx_description
1 polymer ?
#
loop_
_entity_poly.entity_id
_entity_poly.type
_entity_poly.pdbx_seq_one_letter_code
_entity_poly.pdbx_strand_id
1 'polypeptide(L)'
;MIYTVTLNPSLDYILDGSAIQLGEVNRVDSAQMTFGGKGISQSVVLTGLGIPNLAVGLAGGYTGRRLRELLKARNVQEELIEIAGDTRINVKLRAGQETEINAPV
;
A
#
# COMPACT_ATOMS: atom_id res chain seq x y z
N MET A 1 17.42 16.67 5.01
CA MET A 1 16.46 15.55 5.18
C MET A 1 15.27 15.76 4.26
N ILE A 2 14.89 14.74 3.52
CA ILE A 2 13.72 14.78 2.66
C ILE A 2 12.53 14.18 3.41
N TYR A 3 11.41 14.88 3.36
CA TYR A 3 10.16 14.38 3.93
C TYR A 3 9.20 14.06 2.80
N THR A 4 8.59 12.87 2.84
CA THR A 4 7.47 12.56 1.97
C THR A 4 6.19 12.61 2.80
N VAL A 5 5.12 13.16 2.24
CA VAL A 5 3.86 13.31 2.96
C VAL A 5 2.77 12.53 2.22
N THR A 6 2.13 11.61 2.94
CA THR A 6 1.01 10.83 2.41
C THR A 6 -0.12 10.89 3.42
N LEU A 7 -1.12 11.73 3.15
CA LEU A 7 -2.24 11.91 4.08
C LEU A 7 -3.17 10.70 4.10
N ASN A 8 -3.26 10.00 2.99
CA ASN A 8 -4.16 8.84 2.90
C ASN A 8 -3.46 7.65 2.24
N PRO A 9 -2.49 7.03 2.94
CA PRO A 9 -1.84 5.84 2.44
C PRO A 9 -2.81 4.66 2.39
N SER A 10 -2.40 3.57 1.76
CA SER A 10 -3.21 2.38 1.65
C SER A 10 -2.36 1.12 1.80
N LEU A 11 -3.04 0.01 2.10
CA LEU A 11 -2.54 -1.30 1.77
C LEU A 11 -3.12 -1.67 0.40
N ASP A 12 -2.28 -2.13 -0.50
CA ASP A 12 -2.70 -2.56 -1.82
C ASP A 12 -2.65 -4.08 -1.88
N TYR A 13 -3.80 -4.69 -2.21
CA TYR A 13 -3.89 -6.15 -2.36
C TYR A 13 -3.84 -6.46 -3.85
N ILE A 14 -2.76 -7.08 -4.29
CA ILE A 14 -2.51 -7.36 -5.70
C ILE A 14 -2.89 -8.82 -5.96
N LEU A 15 -3.86 -9.02 -6.86
CA LEU A 15 -4.35 -10.33 -7.24
C LEU A 15 -3.99 -10.59 -8.71
N ASP A 16 -3.23 -11.65 -8.94
CA ASP A 16 -2.81 -12.05 -10.29
C ASP A 16 -3.56 -13.30 -10.72
N GLY A 17 -4.20 -13.24 -11.87
CA GLY A 17 -4.94 -14.35 -12.43
C GLY A 17 -5.03 -14.22 -13.94
N SER A 18 -5.70 -15.18 -14.57
CA SER A 18 -5.82 -15.22 -16.02
C SER A 18 -7.02 -14.44 -16.52
N ALA A 19 -8.15 -14.51 -15.83
CA ALA A 19 -9.37 -13.82 -16.20
C ALA A 19 -10.30 -13.69 -14.99
N ILE A 20 -11.08 -12.60 -14.97
CA ILE A 20 -12.08 -12.37 -13.93
C ILE A 20 -13.45 -12.26 -14.58
N GLN A 21 -14.43 -12.98 -14.03
CA GLN A 21 -15.81 -12.96 -14.50
C GLN A 21 -16.72 -12.45 -13.41
N LEU A 22 -17.46 -11.39 -13.70
CA LEU A 22 -18.43 -10.82 -12.77
C LEU A 22 -19.55 -11.83 -12.49
N GLY A 23 -20.01 -11.87 -11.24
CA GLY A 23 -21.08 -12.75 -10.82
C GLY A 23 -20.63 -14.18 -10.55
N GLU A 24 -19.36 -14.50 -10.68
CA GLU A 24 -18.81 -15.81 -10.49
C GLU A 24 -17.81 -15.85 -9.33
N VAL A 25 -17.51 -17.05 -8.85
CA VAL A 25 -16.39 -17.24 -7.93
C VAL A 25 -15.11 -17.29 -8.75
N ASN A 26 -14.21 -16.37 -8.48
CA ASN A 26 -12.94 -16.27 -9.21
C ASN A 26 -11.80 -16.68 -8.28
N ARG A 27 -10.92 -17.55 -8.76
CA ARG A 27 -9.72 -17.95 -8.05
C ARG A 27 -8.50 -17.42 -8.78
N VAL A 28 -7.70 -16.67 -8.06
CA VAL A 28 -6.49 -16.07 -8.62
C VAL A 28 -5.29 -17.00 -8.38
N ASP A 29 -4.24 -16.79 -9.17
CA ASP A 29 -3.03 -17.63 -9.08
C ASP A 29 -2.14 -17.20 -7.91
N SER A 30 -2.11 -15.91 -7.62
CA SER A 30 -1.32 -15.38 -6.51
C SER A 30 -1.97 -14.13 -5.92
N ALA A 31 -1.63 -13.86 -4.67
CA ALA A 31 -2.11 -12.69 -3.94
C ALA A 31 -0.94 -12.12 -3.13
N GLN A 32 -0.80 -10.81 -3.14
CA GLN A 32 0.29 -10.13 -2.46
C GLN A 32 -0.19 -8.81 -1.89
N MET A 33 0.20 -8.54 -0.64
CA MET A 33 -0.11 -7.26 -0.01
C MET A 33 1.11 -6.37 -0.03
N THR A 34 0.93 -5.11 -0.39
CA THR A 34 2.00 -4.13 -0.43
C THR A 34 1.49 -2.77 0.03
N PHE A 35 2.36 -1.79 0.04
CA PHE A 35 2.03 -0.43 0.44
C PHE A 35 1.53 0.38 -0.75
N GLY A 36 0.71 1.40 -0.47
CA GLY A 36 0.22 2.33 -1.47
C GLY A 36 0.31 3.77 -0.99
N GLY A 37 0.32 4.67 -1.96
CA GLY A 37 0.47 6.11 -1.74
C GLY A 37 1.74 6.62 -2.39
N LYS A 38 1.64 7.77 -3.07
CA LYS A 38 2.78 8.32 -3.83
C LYS A 38 3.96 8.66 -2.92
N GLY A 39 3.69 9.33 -1.80
CA GLY A 39 4.76 9.70 -0.86
C GLY A 39 5.42 8.47 -0.25
N ILE A 40 4.64 7.46 0.10
CA ILE A 40 5.16 6.19 0.61
C ILE A 40 6.07 5.54 -0.43
N SER A 41 5.61 5.47 -1.68
CA SER A 41 6.40 4.88 -2.77
C SER A 41 7.69 5.65 -3.00
N GLN A 42 7.66 6.98 -2.91
CA GLN A 42 8.86 7.80 -3.03
C GLN A 42 9.85 7.51 -1.91
N SER A 43 9.38 7.36 -0.68
CA SER A 43 10.25 7.02 0.45
C SER A 43 10.92 5.67 0.26
N VAL A 44 10.19 4.70 -0.26
CA VAL A 44 10.75 3.37 -0.55
C VAL A 44 11.88 3.48 -1.57
N VAL A 45 11.66 4.24 -2.65
CA VAL A 45 12.69 4.45 -3.69
C VAL A 45 13.89 5.19 -3.12
N LEU A 46 13.68 6.28 -2.39
CA LEU A 46 14.77 7.06 -1.79
C LEU A 46 15.59 6.21 -0.83
N THR A 47 14.93 5.41 0.00
CA THR A 47 15.61 4.52 0.93
C THR A 47 16.44 3.48 0.18
N GLY A 48 15.91 2.91 -0.91
CA GLY A 48 16.64 1.96 -1.73
C GLY A 48 17.87 2.58 -2.41
N LEU A 49 17.84 3.88 -2.66
CA LEU A 49 18.97 4.62 -3.22
C LEU A 49 19.95 5.13 -2.15
N GLY A 50 19.70 4.84 -0.88
CA GLY A 50 20.55 5.28 0.21
C GLY A 50 20.39 6.75 0.57
N ILE A 51 19.30 7.39 0.16
CA ILE A 51 19.04 8.81 0.43
C ILE A 51 18.21 8.92 1.71
N PRO A 52 18.72 9.61 2.75
CA PRO A 52 17.98 9.79 3.99
C PRO A 52 16.65 10.50 3.75
N ASN A 53 15.57 9.93 4.28
CA ASN A 53 14.24 10.50 4.15
C ASN A 53 13.34 10.00 5.27
N LEU A 54 12.21 10.66 5.46
CA LEU A 54 11.23 10.29 6.46
C LEU A 54 9.84 10.33 5.83
N ALA A 55 9.12 9.22 5.93
CA ALA A 55 7.75 9.12 5.46
C ALA A 55 6.81 9.59 6.57
N VAL A 56 6.04 10.62 6.28
CA VAL A 56 5.08 11.22 7.21
C VAL A 56 3.68 11.03 6.65
N GLY A 57 2.72 10.73 7.50
CA GLY A 57 1.34 10.54 7.06
C GLY A 57 0.43 10.10 8.19
N LEU A 58 -0.73 9.58 7.83
CA LEU A 58 -1.75 9.11 8.76
C LEU A 58 -2.01 7.63 8.53
N ALA A 59 -2.08 6.85 9.61
CA ALA A 59 -2.38 5.42 9.50
C ALA A 59 -3.10 4.94 10.76
N GLY A 60 -3.94 3.93 10.64
CA GLY A 60 -4.67 3.43 11.79
C GLY A 60 -5.15 1.99 11.62
N GLY A 61 -5.56 1.39 12.73
CA GLY A 61 -6.12 0.06 12.78
C GLY A 61 -5.15 -1.06 12.42
N TYR A 62 -5.70 -2.22 12.13
CA TYR A 62 -4.90 -3.39 11.73
C TYR A 62 -4.15 -3.14 10.43
N THR A 63 -4.80 -2.49 9.48
CA THR A 63 -4.23 -2.20 8.18
C THR A 63 -3.10 -1.18 8.29
N GLY A 64 -3.24 -0.19 9.17
CA GLY A 64 -2.17 0.76 9.44
C GLY A 64 -0.94 0.08 10.07
N ARG A 65 -1.19 -0.87 10.98
CA ARG A 65 -0.13 -1.65 11.60
C ARG A 65 0.62 -2.49 10.56
N ARG A 66 -0.14 -3.12 9.65
CA ARG A 66 0.47 -3.90 8.57
C ARG A 66 1.28 -3.02 7.62
N LEU A 67 0.79 -1.82 7.32
CA LEU A 67 1.53 -0.85 6.52
C LEU A 67 2.88 -0.53 7.15
N ARG A 68 2.91 -0.27 8.47
CA ARG A 68 4.15 0.00 9.19
C ARG A 68 5.12 -1.18 9.12
N GLU A 69 4.61 -2.41 9.24
CA GLU A 69 5.43 -3.62 9.11
C GLU A 69 6.08 -3.73 7.73
N LEU A 70 5.31 -3.44 6.68
CA LEU A 70 5.82 -3.48 5.31
C LEU A 70 6.91 -2.44 5.08
N LEU A 71 6.73 -1.24 5.64
CA LEU A 71 7.73 -0.18 5.53
C LEU A 71 9.00 -0.54 6.31
N LYS A 72 8.84 -1.11 7.50
CA LYS A 72 9.97 -1.56 8.31
C LYS A 72 10.78 -2.63 7.59
N ALA A 73 10.11 -3.56 6.91
CA ALA A 73 10.78 -4.60 6.14
C ALA A 73 11.62 -4.04 4.99
N ARG A 74 11.30 -2.84 4.53
CA ARG A 74 12.06 -2.11 3.49
C ARG A 74 13.04 -1.10 4.08
N ASN A 75 13.21 -1.08 5.40
CA ASN A 75 14.08 -0.15 6.11
C ASN A 75 13.68 1.33 5.92
N VAL A 76 12.42 1.58 5.64
CA VAL A 76 11.90 2.93 5.52
C VAL A 76 11.64 3.52 6.89
N GLN A 77 12.17 4.69 7.17
CA GLN A 77 11.87 5.44 8.38
C GLN A 77 10.52 6.13 8.23
N GLU A 78 9.67 5.99 9.21
CA GLU A 78 8.34 6.57 9.17
C GLU A 78 7.95 7.22 10.50
N GLU A 79 7.16 8.28 10.40
CA GLU A 79 6.45 8.88 11.52
C GLU A 79 5.00 9.06 11.10
N LEU A 80 4.29 7.93 11.05
CA LEU A 80 2.87 7.93 10.72
C LEU A 80 2.08 8.22 11.99
N ILE A 81 1.22 9.22 11.92
CA ILE A 81 0.36 9.61 13.04
C ILE A 81 -0.80 8.64 13.10
N GLU A 82 -1.01 8.05 14.28
CA GLU A 82 -2.11 7.11 14.51
C GLU A 82 -3.45 7.84 14.47
N ILE A 83 -4.37 7.32 13.67
CA ILE A 83 -5.74 7.85 13.58
C ILE A 83 -6.74 6.76 13.97
N ALA A 84 -7.97 7.21 14.30
CA ALA A 84 -9.09 6.29 14.49
C ALA A 84 -9.51 5.74 13.12
N GLY A 85 -9.91 4.49 13.09
CA GLY A 85 -10.30 3.82 11.87
C GLY A 85 -9.13 3.13 11.18
N ASP A 86 -9.44 2.32 10.20
CA ASP A 86 -8.45 1.51 9.50
C ASP A 86 -7.90 2.24 8.28
N THR A 87 -6.61 2.08 8.03
CA THR A 87 -6.01 2.48 6.76
C THR A 87 -6.71 1.71 5.64
N ARG A 88 -7.05 2.39 4.55
CA ARG A 88 -7.81 1.80 3.45
C ARG A 88 -7.06 0.70 2.74
N ILE A 89 -7.82 -0.23 2.17
CA ILE A 89 -7.29 -1.30 1.33
C ILE A 89 -7.79 -1.06 -0.09
N ASN A 90 -6.87 -1.06 -1.04
CA ASN A 90 -7.18 -1.02 -2.45
C ASN A 90 -6.88 -2.38 -3.06
N VAL A 91 -7.66 -2.78 -4.05
CA VAL A 91 -7.47 -4.04 -4.75
C VAL A 91 -7.00 -3.77 -6.17
N LYS A 92 -5.96 -4.46 -6.59
CA LYS A 92 -5.44 -4.40 -7.96
C LYS A 92 -5.57 -5.79 -8.58
N LEU A 93 -6.43 -5.89 -9.57
CA LEU A 93 -6.65 -7.12 -10.31
C LEU A 93 -5.79 -7.11 -11.58
N ARG A 94 -4.92 -8.10 -11.70
CA ARG A 94 -4.10 -8.29 -12.91
C ARG A 94 -4.56 -9.56 -13.59
N ALA A 95 -5.49 -9.41 -14.50
CA ALA A 95 -6.13 -10.54 -15.18
C ALA A 95 -6.27 -10.19 -16.67
N GLY A 96 -5.15 -10.29 -17.40
CA GLY A 96 -5.05 -9.84 -18.79
C GLY A 96 -4.82 -8.34 -18.88
N GLN A 97 -5.60 -7.55 -18.16
CA GLN A 97 -5.41 -6.11 -18.00
C GLN A 97 -5.49 -5.77 -16.51
N GLU A 98 -4.97 -4.62 -16.15
CA GLU A 98 -4.99 -4.19 -14.75
C GLU A 98 -6.27 -3.42 -14.45
N THR A 99 -6.95 -3.82 -13.39
CA THR A 99 -8.15 -3.14 -12.89
C THR A 99 -7.92 -2.79 -11.42
N GLU A 100 -8.22 -1.55 -11.06
CA GLU A 100 -8.09 -1.08 -9.70
C GLU A 100 -9.45 -0.86 -9.07
N ILE A 101 -9.63 -1.36 -7.84
CA ILE A 101 -10.82 -1.13 -7.04
C ILE A 101 -10.33 -0.46 -5.76
N ASN A 102 -10.56 0.84 -5.67
CA ASN A 102 -10.01 1.66 -4.60
C ASN A 102 -11.08 1.97 -3.55
N ALA A 103 -10.73 1.78 -2.29
CA ALA A 103 -11.59 2.14 -1.19
C ALA A 103 -11.68 3.67 -1.04
N PRO A 104 -12.74 4.18 -0.41
CA PRO A 104 -12.90 5.62 -0.19
C PRO A 104 -11.75 6.23 0.60
N VAL A 105 -11.53 7.49 0.35
CA VAL A 105 -10.51 8.28 1.04
C VAL A 105 -10.89 8.54 2.49
#